data_c9011e8d79e23b68e1e7251a6c774d78
#
_entry.id   c9011e8d79e23b68e1e7251a6c774d78
#
_cell.length_a   1.000
_cell.length_b   1.000
_cell.length_c   1.000
_cell.angle_alpha   90.00
_cell.angle_beta   90.00
_cell.angle_gamma   90.00
#
_symmetry.space_group_name_H-M   'P 1'
#
loop_
_entity.id
_entity.type
_entity.pdbx_description
1 polymer ?
#
loop_
_entity_poly.entity_id
_entity_poly.type
_entity_poly.pdbx_seq_one_letter_code
_entity_poly.pdbx_strand_id
1 'polypeptide(L)'
;MVCSTLREAAVVLAENMAMKRDQSISVNVMPEIIREGYVLQEVCEADPRLILCIKTLRFQVENYGMWAKLMLHVEYTDNLCTSVVRVDSISDLREAATYAAGLHRRDLLIVYPVLMYEQIQEVKGSLLESYQLLNCYVSGLSSETKRVEKCRYMAQIIRFQYSCSYREWINRKSEMTEKVNEIVRQVKLSGIEDWRKAYEVVRYCVNNWHYGRMGNLPKLEYTAYSAIVNNTAVCMGISLAICAIFKELGIPCRYVRGNRNGEGHAWNMVFVLGGWFYIDVTDAICRKDPFFHWGMTTLQDRTLVEAFSESLTCNCSPEFIKSRI
;
A
#
# COMPACT_ATOMS: atom_id res chain seq x y z
N MET A 1 42.07 15.30 -2.23
CA MET A 1 41.98 13.85 -1.88
C MET A 1 42.00 13.07 -3.17
N VAL A 2 42.78 12.01 -3.28
CA VAL A 2 42.83 11.08 -4.42
C VAL A 2 42.21 9.77 -3.95
N CYS A 3 41.14 9.31 -4.60
CA CYS A 3 40.50 8.05 -4.23
C CYS A 3 41.34 6.85 -4.70
N SER A 4 41.50 5.88 -3.83
CA SER A 4 42.27 4.66 -4.06
C SER A 4 41.41 3.51 -4.64
N THR A 5 40.08 3.63 -4.57
CA THR A 5 39.13 2.67 -5.13
C THR A 5 38.03 3.38 -5.90
N LEU A 6 37.47 2.69 -6.92
CA LEU A 6 36.35 3.21 -7.69
C LEU A 6 35.13 3.45 -6.77
N ARG A 7 34.96 2.63 -5.75
CA ARG A 7 33.87 2.76 -4.76
C ARG A 7 33.99 4.04 -3.93
N GLU A 8 35.19 4.42 -3.47
CA GLU A 8 35.41 5.71 -2.79
C GLU A 8 35.07 6.88 -3.71
N ALA A 9 35.53 6.83 -4.97
CA ALA A 9 35.20 7.84 -5.96
C ALA A 9 33.68 7.92 -6.20
N ALA A 10 33.01 6.77 -6.30
CA ALA A 10 31.58 6.67 -6.51
C ALA A 10 30.75 7.30 -5.37
N VAL A 11 31.18 7.15 -4.11
CA VAL A 11 30.48 7.78 -2.96
C VAL A 11 30.53 9.31 -3.08
N VAL A 12 31.71 9.89 -3.35
CA VAL A 12 31.87 11.34 -3.50
C VAL A 12 31.03 11.87 -4.69
N LEU A 13 31.03 11.12 -5.80
CA LEU A 13 30.25 11.49 -7.00
C LEU A 13 28.75 11.39 -6.73
N ALA A 14 28.31 10.29 -6.09
CA ALA A 14 26.88 10.07 -5.79
C ALA A 14 26.32 11.12 -4.83
N GLU A 15 27.07 11.54 -3.80
CA GLU A 15 26.66 12.62 -2.89
C GLU A 15 26.43 13.93 -3.64
N ASN A 16 27.38 14.33 -4.49
CA ASN A 16 27.23 15.54 -5.30
C ASN A 16 26.05 15.46 -6.27
N MET A 17 25.84 14.30 -6.90
CA MET A 17 24.73 14.07 -7.82
C MET A 17 23.39 14.10 -7.09
N ALA A 18 23.26 13.45 -5.95
CA ALA A 18 22.02 13.36 -5.20
C ALA A 18 21.62 14.69 -4.53
N MET A 19 22.59 15.41 -3.99
CA MET A 19 22.36 16.64 -3.22
C MET A 19 22.31 17.90 -4.10
N LYS A 20 23.26 18.06 -5.01
CA LYS A 20 23.45 19.29 -5.77
C LYS A 20 22.92 19.24 -7.20
N ARG A 21 22.77 18.03 -7.76
CA ARG A 21 22.42 17.82 -9.18
C ARG A 21 23.38 18.54 -10.14
N ASP A 22 24.66 18.61 -9.77
CA ASP A 22 25.67 19.21 -10.63
C ASP A 22 25.78 18.43 -11.95
N GLN A 23 25.71 19.13 -13.07
CA GLN A 23 25.81 18.52 -14.40
C GLN A 23 27.22 18.09 -14.77
N SER A 24 28.23 18.70 -14.13
CA SER A 24 29.62 18.36 -14.31
C SER A 24 30.28 18.19 -12.95
N ILE A 25 30.73 16.99 -12.66
CA ILE A 25 31.33 16.61 -11.36
C ILE A 25 32.66 15.94 -11.64
N SER A 26 33.66 16.20 -10.80
CA SER A 26 34.95 15.53 -10.95
C SER A 26 35.52 15.07 -9.62
N VAL A 27 36.30 14.00 -9.67
CA VAL A 27 37.04 13.44 -8.54
C VAL A 27 38.42 13.00 -9.01
N ASN A 28 39.43 13.16 -8.15
CA ASN A 28 40.76 12.65 -8.43
C ASN A 28 40.87 11.19 -7.98
N VAL A 29 41.42 10.34 -8.84
CA VAL A 29 41.49 8.89 -8.65
C VAL A 29 42.87 8.35 -9.05
N MET A 30 43.22 7.17 -8.57
CA MET A 30 44.32 6.40 -9.12
C MET A 30 43.96 5.90 -10.50
N PRO A 31 44.81 6.02 -11.56
CA PRO A 31 44.40 5.68 -12.93
C PRO A 31 43.98 4.23 -13.12
N GLU A 32 44.59 3.31 -12.41
CA GLU A 32 44.36 1.87 -12.47
C GLU A 32 42.98 1.41 -11.95
N ILE A 33 42.29 2.24 -11.18
CA ILE A 33 40.98 1.87 -10.66
C ILE A 33 39.83 2.15 -11.62
N ILE A 34 40.07 2.92 -12.67
CA ILE A 34 39.02 3.32 -13.61
C ILE A 34 38.65 2.13 -14.50
N ARG A 35 37.45 1.67 -14.36
CA ARG A 35 36.82 0.63 -15.21
C ARG A 35 35.56 1.21 -15.82
N GLU A 36 35.66 1.59 -17.11
CA GLU A 36 34.61 2.33 -17.81
C GLU A 36 33.23 1.75 -17.64
N GLY A 37 33.05 0.45 -17.85
CA GLY A 37 31.74 -0.23 -17.74
C GLY A 37 31.18 -0.32 -16.32
N TYR A 38 31.89 0.14 -15.30
CA TYR A 38 31.49 0.02 -13.89
C TYR A 38 31.23 1.36 -13.21
N VAL A 39 31.55 2.50 -13.82
CA VAL A 39 31.39 3.82 -13.18
C VAL A 39 29.92 4.09 -12.81
N LEU A 40 28.99 3.90 -13.73
CA LEU A 40 27.57 4.09 -13.45
C LEU A 40 27.06 3.10 -12.41
N GLN A 41 27.48 1.85 -12.49
CA GLN A 41 27.12 0.81 -11.50
C GLN A 41 27.57 1.23 -10.10
N GLU A 42 28.83 1.58 -9.91
CA GLU A 42 29.38 1.93 -8.59
C GLU A 42 28.70 3.20 -8.03
N VAL A 43 28.41 4.19 -8.86
CA VAL A 43 27.68 5.39 -8.47
C VAL A 43 26.25 5.04 -8.00
N CYS A 44 25.55 4.18 -8.72
CA CYS A 44 24.21 3.72 -8.33
C CYS A 44 24.24 2.73 -7.16
N GLU A 45 25.35 2.04 -6.91
CA GLU A 45 25.54 1.22 -5.71
C GLU A 45 25.80 2.08 -4.47
N ALA A 46 26.49 3.24 -4.64
CA ALA A 46 26.72 4.20 -3.56
C ALA A 46 25.42 4.92 -3.16
N ASP A 47 24.60 5.33 -4.13
CA ASP A 47 23.24 5.85 -3.89
C ASP A 47 22.25 5.28 -4.91
N PRO A 48 21.51 4.22 -4.55
CA PRO A 48 20.59 3.55 -5.45
C PRO A 48 19.47 4.44 -6.00
N ARG A 49 19.12 5.54 -5.32
CA ARG A 49 18.10 6.50 -5.76
C ARG A 49 18.44 7.14 -7.11
N LEU A 50 19.74 7.22 -7.42
CA LEU A 50 20.25 7.77 -8.67
C LEU A 50 19.80 6.99 -9.91
N ILE A 51 19.42 5.70 -9.78
CA ILE A 51 18.86 4.88 -10.88
C ILE A 51 17.65 5.58 -11.54
N LEU A 52 16.81 6.26 -10.74
CA LEU A 52 15.65 7.01 -11.25
C LEU A 52 15.96 8.46 -11.59
N CYS A 53 17.05 9.00 -11.07
CA CYS A 53 17.40 10.41 -11.21
C CYS A 53 18.32 10.71 -12.40
N ILE A 54 19.11 9.72 -12.84
CA ILE A 54 20.03 9.86 -13.99
C ILE A 54 19.30 9.47 -15.28
N LYS A 55 19.36 10.35 -16.29
CA LYS A 55 18.93 10.08 -17.66
C LYS A 55 20.09 9.55 -18.49
N THR A 56 21.20 10.30 -18.53
CA THR A 56 22.44 9.90 -19.17
C THR A 56 23.64 10.27 -18.29
N LEU A 57 24.66 9.44 -18.36
CA LEU A 57 25.94 9.69 -17.72
C LEU A 57 27.04 9.43 -18.73
N ARG A 58 27.89 10.45 -18.97
CA ARG A 58 29.10 10.35 -19.77
C ARG A 58 30.27 10.67 -18.85
N PHE A 59 31.41 10.08 -19.12
CA PHE A 59 32.62 10.38 -18.36
C PHE A 59 33.82 10.61 -19.28
N GLN A 60 34.77 11.38 -18.77
CA GLN A 60 36.03 11.69 -19.39
C GLN A 60 37.13 11.52 -18.33
N VAL A 61 38.29 11.07 -18.77
CA VAL A 61 39.44 10.85 -17.91
C VAL A 61 40.62 11.69 -18.41
N GLU A 62 41.17 12.50 -17.52
CA GLU A 62 42.40 13.27 -17.76
C GLU A 62 43.51 12.71 -16.88
N ASN A 63 44.59 12.23 -17.49
CA ASN A 63 45.73 11.61 -16.77
C ASN A 63 46.78 12.65 -16.43
N TYR A 64 47.27 12.60 -15.20
CA TYR A 64 48.32 13.48 -14.64
C TYR A 64 49.46 12.67 -14.01
N GLY A 65 49.80 11.53 -14.59
CA GLY A 65 50.86 10.63 -14.11
C GLY A 65 50.38 9.73 -12.97
N MET A 66 50.70 10.06 -11.71
CA MET A 66 50.34 9.25 -10.53
C MET A 66 48.86 9.33 -10.15
N TRP A 67 48.11 10.25 -10.75
CA TRP A 67 46.66 10.37 -10.54
C TRP A 67 45.97 10.78 -11.83
N ALA A 68 44.67 10.56 -11.88
CA ALA A 68 43.82 10.97 -12.97
C ALA A 68 42.59 11.72 -12.44
N LYS A 69 42.07 12.61 -13.24
CA LYS A 69 40.81 13.28 -12.98
C LYS A 69 39.68 12.58 -13.73
N LEU A 70 38.78 11.95 -13.00
CA LEU A 70 37.54 11.40 -13.55
C LEU A 70 36.49 12.48 -13.53
N MET A 71 36.01 12.88 -14.69
CA MET A 71 34.96 13.88 -14.88
C MET A 71 33.69 13.20 -15.36
N LEU A 72 32.57 13.50 -14.70
CA LEU A 72 31.23 13.03 -15.09
C LEU A 72 30.40 14.19 -15.64
N HIS A 73 29.77 13.95 -16.77
CA HIS A 73 28.73 14.81 -17.32
C HIS A 73 27.39 14.10 -17.20
N VAL A 74 26.50 14.69 -16.40
CA VAL A 74 25.23 14.05 -15.99
C VAL A 74 24.04 14.81 -16.56
N GLU A 75 23.17 14.11 -17.24
CA GLU A 75 21.84 14.60 -17.59
C GLU A 75 20.83 13.92 -16.63
N TYR A 76 20.06 14.74 -15.92
CA TYR A 76 19.08 14.24 -14.94
C TYR A 76 17.68 14.10 -15.54
N THR A 77 16.89 13.19 -14.96
CA THR A 77 15.44 13.16 -15.10
C THR A 77 14.82 14.27 -14.24
N ASP A 78 13.49 14.45 -14.33
CA ASP A 78 12.76 15.35 -13.44
C ASP A 78 12.62 14.82 -12.01
N ASN A 79 12.96 13.54 -11.77
CA ASN A 79 12.87 12.93 -10.46
C ASN A 79 13.96 13.45 -9.51
N LEU A 80 13.57 13.80 -8.29
CA LEU A 80 14.49 14.19 -7.22
C LEU A 80 14.83 12.96 -6.36
N CYS A 81 16.10 12.80 -5.98
CA CYS A 81 16.52 11.71 -5.08
C CYS A 81 15.78 11.73 -3.74
N THR A 82 15.40 12.91 -3.26
CA THR A 82 14.61 13.08 -2.02
C THR A 82 13.18 12.53 -2.14
N SER A 83 12.68 12.31 -3.34
CA SER A 83 11.36 11.73 -3.60
C SER A 83 11.38 10.21 -3.81
N VAL A 84 12.56 9.62 -3.89
CA VAL A 84 12.74 8.17 -4.09
C VAL A 84 12.82 7.47 -2.74
N VAL A 85 11.95 6.49 -2.53
CA VAL A 85 11.87 5.70 -1.29
C VAL A 85 12.68 4.41 -1.45
N ARG A 86 13.54 4.12 -0.49
CA ARG A 86 14.20 2.83 -0.40
C ARG A 86 13.28 1.81 0.26
N VAL A 87 13.14 0.66 -0.36
CA VAL A 87 12.31 -0.45 0.08
C VAL A 87 13.22 -1.66 0.32
N ASP A 88 13.36 -2.05 1.56
CA ASP A 88 14.17 -3.21 1.98
C ASP A 88 13.29 -4.40 2.40
N SER A 89 11.96 -4.21 2.47
CA SER A 89 10.97 -5.25 2.76
C SER A 89 9.63 -4.99 2.06
N ILE A 90 8.79 -6.03 1.99
CA ILE A 90 7.41 -5.90 1.47
C ILE A 90 6.56 -4.99 2.36
N SER A 91 6.83 -4.96 3.67
CA SER A 91 6.18 -4.03 4.59
C SER A 91 6.46 -2.57 4.22
N ASP A 92 7.71 -2.24 3.90
CA ASP A 92 8.10 -0.89 3.50
C ASP A 92 7.39 -0.47 2.20
N LEU A 93 7.25 -1.41 1.25
CA LEU A 93 6.51 -1.16 0.00
C LEU A 93 5.04 -0.84 0.28
N ARG A 94 4.38 -1.63 1.15
CA ARG A 94 2.98 -1.42 1.51
C ARG A 94 2.78 -0.09 2.23
N GLU A 95 3.67 0.26 3.14
CA GLU A 95 3.63 1.53 3.87
C GLU A 95 3.84 2.72 2.93
N ALA A 96 4.87 2.68 2.09
CA ALA A 96 5.15 3.72 1.11
C ALA A 96 3.99 3.92 0.11
N ALA A 97 3.41 2.82 -0.39
CA ALA A 97 2.26 2.87 -1.29
C ALA A 97 1.03 3.48 -0.61
N THR A 98 0.75 3.07 0.63
CA THR A 98 -0.37 3.62 1.43
C THR A 98 -0.19 5.10 1.70
N TYR A 99 1.01 5.52 2.07
CA TYR A 99 1.33 6.92 2.32
C TYR A 99 1.20 7.77 1.06
N ALA A 100 1.78 7.33 -0.07
CA ALA A 100 1.69 8.04 -1.34
C ALA A 100 0.24 8.17 -1.83
N ALA A 101 -0.54 7.09 -1.76
CA ALA A 101 -1.96 7.09 -2.10
C ALA A 101 -2.78 7.98 -1.16
N GLY A 102 -2.48 7.96 0.15
CA GLY A 102 -3.13 8.81 1.15
C GLY A 102 -2.89 10.31 0.94
N LEU A 103 -1.79 10.68 0.29
CA LEU A 103 -1.49 12.05 -0.18
C LEU A 103 -1.97 12.31 -1.60
N HIS A 104 -2.67 11.37 -2.22
CA HIS A 104 -3.14 11.42 -3.62
C HIS A 104 -2.01 11.73 -4.63
N ARG A 105 -0.81 11.17 -4.36
CA ARG A 105 0.33 11.31 -5.27
C ARG A 105 0.09 10.47 -6.52
N ARG A 106 0.50 11.01 -7.67
CA ARG A 106 0.40 10.29 -8.93
C ARG A 106 1.40 9.15 -9.03
N ASP A 107 2.62 9.39 -8.54
CA ASP A 107 3.74 8.48 -8.67
C ASP A 107 4.36 8.18 -7.30
N LEU A 108 4.76 6.92 -7.11
CA LEU A 108 5.65 6.46 -6.06
C LEU A 108 6.92 5.94 -6.71
N LEU A 109 8.04 6.57 -6.37
CA LEU A 109 9.37 6.21 -6.84
C LEU A 109 10.04 5.33 -5.79
N ILE A 110 10.38 4.09 -6.14
CA ILE A 110 11.05 3.15 -5.22
C ILE A 110 12.35 2.61 -5.80
N VAL A 111 13.24 2.25 -4.90
CA VAL A 111 14.47 1.50 -5.17
C VAL A 111 14.61 0.37 -4.17
N TYR A 112 15.04 -0.80 -4.64
CA TYR A 112 15.09 -2.03 -3.85
C TYR A 112 16.19 -2.99 -4.34
N PRO A 113 16.67 -3.92 -3.49
CA PRO A 113 17.63 -4.95 -3.89
C PRO A 113 17.06 -5.85 -5.00
N VAL A 114 17.88 -6.20 -5.99
CA VAL A 114 17.47 -7.07 -7.12
C VAL A 114 16.85 -8.39 -6.64
N LEU A 115 17.31 -8.92 -5.51
CA LEU A 115 16.79 -10.16 -4.92
C LEU A 115 15.30 -10.07 -4.52
N MET A 116 14.76 -8.87 -4.36
CA MET A 116 13.35 -8.65 -4.02
C MET A 116 12.45 -8.52 -5.26
N TYR A 117 13.01 -8.59 -6.47
CA TYR A 117 12.24 -8.31 -7.70
C TYR A 117 10.97 -9.15 -7.82
N GLU A 118 11.09 -10.48 -7.69
CA GLU A 118 9.95 -11.39 -7.83
C GLU A 118 8.88 -11.13 -6.75
N GLN A 119 9.30 -10.97 -5.50
CA GLN A 119 8.40 -10.65 -4.39
C GLN A 119 7.65 -9.33 -4.62
N ILE A 120 8.34 -8.31 -5.14
CA ILE A 120 7.71 -7.01 -5.45
C ILE A 120 6.72 -7.14 -6.60
N GLN A 121 7.02 -7.95 -7.66
CA GLN A 121 6.08 -8.18 -8.76
C GLN A 121 4.83 -8.92 -8.29
N GLU A 122 4.98 -9.94 -7.45
CA GLU A 122 3.88 -10.69 -6.87
C GLU A 122 2.97 -9.80 -6.01
N VAL A 123 3.58 -9.08 -5.04
CA VAL A 123 2.84 -8.20 -4.13
C VAL A 123 2.22 -7.01 -4.86
N LYS A 124 2.87 -6.47 -5.90
CA LYS A 124 2.32 -5.36 -6.69
C LYS A 124 0.97 -5.71 -7.29
N GLY A 125 0.79 -6.96 -7.76
CA GLY A 125 -0.50 -7.45 -8.24
C GLY A 125 -1.61 -7.37 -7.19
N SER A 126 -1.27 -7.60 -5.93
CA SER A 126 -2.21 -7.58 -4.79
C SER A 126 -2.28 -6.24 -4.05
N LEU A 127 -1.38 -5.29 -4.32
CA LEU A 127 -1.39 -3.97 -3.65
C LEU A 127 -2.72 -3.24 -3.84
N LEU A 128 -3.27 -3.28 -5.05
CA LEU A 128 -4.55 -2.64 -5.35
C LEU A 128 -5.71 -3.25 -4.54
N GLU A 129 -5.57 -4.50 -4.13
CA GLU A 129 -6.57 -5.23 -3.36
C GLU A 129 -6.48 -4.94 -1.86
N SER A 130 -5.42 -4.27 -1.42
CA SER A 130 -5.28 -3.79 -0.06
C SER A 130 -6.40 -2.80 0.27
N TYR A 131 -7.13 -3.06 1.37
CA TYR A 131 -8.18 -2.14 1.83
C TYR A 131 -7.66 -0.71 2.04
N GLN A 132 -6.38 -0.56 2.37
CA GLN A 132 -5.75 0.74 2.59
C GLN A 132 -5.69 1.56 1.29
N LEU A 133 -5.32 0.96 0.17
CA LEU A 133 -5.29 1.62 -1.13
C LEU A 133 -6.70 1.85 -1.68
N LEU A 134 -7.59 0.88 -1.51
CA LEU A 134 -9.00 1.03 -1.88
C LEU A 134 -9.68 2.17 -1.10
N ASN A 135 -9.32 2.34 0.19
CA ASN A 135 -9.81 3.45 1.00
C ASN A 135 -9.24 4.82 0.57
N CYS A 136 -8.15 4.83 -0.18
CA CYS A 136 -7.60 6.01 -0.84
C CYS A 136 -8.16 6.23 -2.25
N TYR A 137 -9.19 5.50 -2.65
CA TYR A 137 -9.85 5.59 -3.98
C TYR A 137 -8.90 5.32 -5.15
N VAL A 138 -7.89 4.47 -4.95
CA VAL A 138 -7.03 3.98 -6.02
C VAL A 138 -7.81 2.97 -6.86
N SER A 139 -7.98 3.27 -8.14
CA SER A 139 -8.73 2.42 -9.09
C SER A 139 -7.84 1.54 -9.97
N GLY A 140 -6.54 1.83 -10.02
CA GLY A 140 -5.58 1.08 -10.81
C GLY A 140 -4.14 1.43 -10.46
N LEU A 141 -3.24 0.51 -10.80
CA LEU A 141 -1.79 0.67 -10.70
C LEU A 141 -1.14 0.30 -12.03
N SER A 142 -0.15 1.08 -12.42
CA SER A 142 0.80 0.70 -13.47
C SER A 142 2.22 0.90 -12.98
N SER A 143 3.21 0.27 -13.60
CA SER A 143 4.59 0.47 -13.17
C SER A 143 5.57 0.37 -14.31
N GLU A 144 6.69 1.06 -14.14
CA GLU A 144 7.85 1.05 -15.03
C GLU A 144 9.08 0.70 -14.19
N THR A 145 9.86 -0.29 -14.63
CA THR A 145 11.07 -0.75 -13.95
C THR A 145 12.31 -0.23 -14.67
N LYS A 146 13.29 0.26 -13.90
CA LYS A 146 14.62 0.64 -14.39
C LYS A 146 15.69 -0.21 -13.72
N ARG A 147 16.70 -0.59 -14.50
CA ARG A 147 17.85 -1.35 -14.04
C ARG A 147 19.13 -0.79 -14.64
N VAL A 148 20.15 -0.69 -13.82
CA VAL A 148 21.53 -0.48 -14.25
C VAL A 148 22.20 -1.86 -14.28
N GLU A 149 22.89 -2.16 -15.38
CA GLU A 149 23.56 -3.44 -15.56
C GLU A 149 24.54 -3.71 -14.41
N LYS A 150 24.56 -4.93 -13.89
CA LYS A 150 25.38 -5.41 -12.77
C LYS A 150 25.15 -4.70 -11.42
N CYS A 151 24.25 -3.70 -11.35
CA CYS A 151 23.89 -3.08 -10.08
C CYS A 151 23.05 -4.04 -9.22
N ARG A 152 23.32 -4.06 -7.91
CA ARG A 152 22.56 -4.89 -6.94
C ARG A 152 21.18 -4.34 -6.63
N TYR A 153 20.87 -3.13 -7.11
CA TYR A 153 19.59 -2.47 -6.92
C TYR A 153 18.84 -2.32 -8.25
N MET A 154 17.54 -2.35 -8.13
CA MET A 154 16.60 -1.99 -9.18
C MET A 154 15.73 -0.84 -8.70
N ALA A 155 15.13 -0.14 -9.64
CA ALA A 155 14.20 0.92 -9.33
C ALA A 155 12.89 0.77 -10.09
N GLN A 156 11.80 1.27 -9.50
CA GLN A 156 10.47 1.20 -10.09
C GLN A 156 9.71 2.50 -9.85
N ILE A 157 8.96 2.92 -10.85
CA ILE A 157 7.96 3.98 -10.78
C ILE A 157 6.60 3.28 -10.73
N ILE A 158 5.89 3.41 -9.63
CA ILE A 158 4.51 2.92 -9.47
C ILE A 158 3.58 4.11 -9.66
N ARG A 159 2.68 4.03 -10.65
CA ARG A 159 1.72 5.10 -10.96
C ARG A 159 0.34 4.71 -10.46
N PHE A 160 -0.27 5.61 -9.69
CA PHE A 160 -1.62 5.45 -9.17
C PHE A 160 -2.64 6.06 -10.12
N GLN A 161 -3.71 5.32 -10.37
CA GLN A 161 -4.92 5.82 -11.01
C GLN A 161 -5.98 6.00 -9.94
N TYR A 162 -6.59 7.17 -9.86
CA TYR A 162 -7.62 7.49 -8.88
C TYR A 162 -9.00 7.53 -9.52
N SER A 163 -10.02 7.08 -8.77
CA SER A 163 -11.43 7.12 -9.22
C SER A 163 -12.07 8.49 -9.08
N CYS A 164 -11.41 9.44 -8.41
CA CYS A 164 -11.90 10.80 -8.23
C CYS A 164 -10.75 11.80 -8.13
N SER A 165 -11.03 13.09 -8.26
CA SER A 165 -10.06 14.16 -8.04
C SER A 165 -9.65 14.27 -6.56
N TYR A 166 -8.49 14.90 -6.30
CA TYR A 166 -8.03 15.15 -4.92
C TYR A 166 -9.04 15.93 -4.07
N ARG A 167 -9.64 16.99 -4.65
CA ARG A 167 -10.65 17.80 -3.97
C ARG A 167 -11.90 16.99 -3.62
N GLU A 168 -12.36 16.18 -4.55
CA GLU A 168 -13.50 15.31 -4.35
C GLU A 168 -13.21 14.24 -3.28
N TRP A 169 -12.01 13.66 -3.31
CA TRP A 169 -11.59 12.72 -2.29
C TRP A 169 -11.57 13.33 -0.88
N ILE A 170 -11.03 14.55 -0.72
CA ILE A 170 -11.03 15.27 0.58
C ILE A 170 -12.46 15.50 1.07
N ASN A 171 -13.37 15.95 0.19
CA ASN A 171 -14.77 16.17 0.57
C ASN A 171 -15.45 14.86 1.01
N ARG A 172 -15.31 13.80 0.23
CA ARG A 172 -15.84 12.47 0.55
C ARG A 172 -15.28 11.91 1.85
N LYS A 173 -13.99 12.11 2.10
CA LYS A 173 -13.34 11.70 3.34
C LYS A 173 -13.92 12.43 4.55
N SER A 174 -14.13 13.73 4.47
CA SER A 174 -14.75 14.52 5.54
C SER A 174 -16.16 14.02 5.83
N GLU A 175 -17.01 13.94 4.82
CA GLU A 175 -18.40 13.49 4.93
C GLU A 175 -18.48 12.06 5.50
N MET A 176 -17.63 11.15 5.01
CA MET A 176 -17.53 9.79 5.54
C MET A 176 -17.13 9.77 7.02
N THR A 177 -16.14 10.59 7.41
CA THR A 177 -15.69 10.68 8.80
C THR A 177 -16.79 11.17 9.73
N GLU A 178 -17.53 12.19 9.33
CA GLU A 178 -18.68 12.71 10.09
C GLU A 178 -19.74 11.62 10.31
N LYS A 179 -20.06 10.89 9.24
CA LYS A 179 -21.05 9.81 9.29
C LYS A 179 -20.59 8.61 10.13
N VAL A 180 -19.31 8.23 10.03
CA VAL A 180 -18.72 7.20 10.91
C VAL A 180 -18.83 7.60 12.37
N ASN A 181 -18.49 8.85 12.71
CA ASN A 181 -18.60 9.36 14.08
C ASN A 181 -20.04 9.37 14.60
N GLU A 182 -21.02 9.60 13.72
CA GLU A 182 -22.44 9.53 14.06
C GLU A 182 -22.85 8.08 14.40
N ILE A 183 -22.47 7.11 13.57
CA ILE A 183 -22.71 5.68 13.80
C ILE A 183 -22.04 5.22 15.10
N VAL A 184 -20.77 5.58 15.31
CA VAL A 184 -20.00 5.22 16.48
C VAL A 184 -20.64 5.75 17.77
N ARG A 185 -21.16 6.98 17.77
CA ARG A 185 -21.88 7.54 18.92
C ARG A 185 -23.10 6.73 19.26
N GLN A 186 -23.90 6.33 18.26
CA GLN A 186 -25.09 5.49 18.48
C GLN A 186 -24.74 4.14 19.07
N VAL A 187 -23.68 3.50 18.55
CA VAL A 187 -23.22 2.17 19.00
C VAL A 187 -22.61 2.21 20.41
N LYS A 188 -21.82 3.25 20.74
CA LYS A 188 -21.20 3.38 22.07
C LYS A 188 -22.23 3.51 23.22
N LEU A 189 -23.42 4.04 22.93
CA LEU A 189 -24.49 4.16 23.92
C LEU A 189 -25.14 2.82 24.28
N SER A 190 -25.04 1.81 23.42
CA SER A 190 -25.72 0.52 23.56
C SER A 190 -24.86 -0.63 24.08
N GLY A 191 -23.53 -0.48 24.18
CA GLY A 191 -22.67 -1.60 24.59
C GLY A 191 -21.35 -1.18 25.25
N ILE A 192 -20.96 -1.90 26.31
CA ILE A 192 -19.70 -1.68 27.03
C ILE A 192 -18.59 -2.59 26.47
N GLU A 193 -18.92 -3.86 26.19
CA GLU A 193 -17.97 -4.83 25.69
C GLU A 193 -17.80 -4.76 24.16
N ASP A 194 -16.59 -5.00 23.65
CA ASP A 194 -16.27 -4.85 22.23
C ASP A 194 -17.10 -5.79 21.31
N TRP A 195 -17.39 -7.00 21.74
CA TRP A 195 -18.23 -7.91 20.96
C TRP A 195 -19.66 -7.39 20.82
N ARG A 196 -20.20 -6.72 21.86
CA ARG A 196 -21.53 -6.10 21.82
C ARG A 196 -21.54 -4.88 20.91
N LYS A 197 -20.50 -4.01 20.99
CA LYS A 197 -20.33 -2.90 20.04
C LYS A 197 -20.26 -3.40 18.59
N ALA A 198 -19.46 -4.46 18.37
CA ALA A 198 -19.32 -5.06 17.05
C ALA A 198 -20.65 -5.61 16.52
N TYR A 199 -21.43 -6.27 17.37
CA TYR A 199 -22.79 -6.75 17.03
C TYR A 199 -23.74 -5.57 16.70
N GLU A 200 -23.72 -4.50 17.49
CA GLU A 200 -24.54 -3.32 17.26
C GLU A 200 -24.20 -2.62 15.94
N VAL A 201 -22.93 -2.62 15.52
CA VAL A 201 -22.54 -2.15 14.18
C VAL A 201 -23.21 -3.00 13.11
N VAL A 202 -23.13 -4.33 13.20
CA VAL A 202 -23.80 -5.22 12.23
C VAL A 202 -25.31 -4.98 12.21
N ARG A 203 -25.93 -4.87 13.38
CA ARG A 203 -27.38 -4.57 13.51
C ARG A 203 -27.74 -3.23 12.87
N TYR A 204 -26.92 -2.20 13.09
CA TYR A 204 -27.09 -0.91 12.41
C TYR A 204 -27.05 -1.07 10.89
N CYS A 205 -26.04 -1.79 10.37
CA CYS A 205 -25.90 -2.00 8.93
C CYS A 205 -27.09 -2.76 8.33
N VAL A 206 -27.55 -3.82 9.00
CA VAL A 206 -28.72 -4.60 8.55
C VAL A 206 -30.00 -3.75 8.47
N ASN A 207 -30.16 -2.80 9.38
CA ASN A 207 -31.32 -1.94 9.43
C ASN A 207 -31.28 -0.75 8.46
N ASN A 208 -30.07 -0.29 8.09
CA ASN A 208 -29.92 0.97 7.36
C ASN A 208 -29.30 0.80 5.97
N TRP A 209 -28.54 -0.28 5.71
CA TRP A 209 -27.82 -0.43 4.46
C TRP A 209 -28.50 -1.43 3.50
N HIS A 210 -28.19 -1.27 2.22
CA HIS A 210 -28.69 -2.11 1.15
C HIS A 210 -27.54 -2.69 0.34
N TYR A 211 -27.65 -3.95 -0.05
CA TYR A 211 -26.75 -4.55 -1.01
C TYR A 211 -27.20 -4.23 -2.43
N GLY A 212 -26.34 -3.63 -3.23
CA GLY A 212 -26.71 -3.29 -4.60
C GLY A 212 -25.69 -2.41 -5.31
N ARG A 213 -25.94 -2.20 -6.60
CA ARG A 213 -25.19 -1.27 -7.43
C ARG A 213 -25.92 0.07 -7.52
N MET A 214 -25.17 1.15 -7.49
CA MET A 214 -25.70 2.49 -7.70
C MET A 214 -25.62 2.85 -9.19
N GLY A 215 -26.57 2.39 -9.98
CA GLY A 215 -26.91 2.74 -11.36
C GLY A 215 -25.79 3.33 -12.24
N ASN A 216 -25.62 4.64 -12.24
CA ASN A 216 -24.81 5.35 -13.24
C ASN A 216 -23.44 5.84 -12.73
N LEU A 217 -23.02 5.53 -11.51
CA LEU A 217 -21.72 5.93 -10.98
C LEU A 217 -20.76 4.73 -10.97
N PRO A 218 -19.94 4.55 -12.02
CA PRO A 218 -19.10 3.37 -12.13
C PRO A 218 -18.13 3.28 -10.95
N LYS A 219 -18.16 2.14 -10.26
CA LYS A 219 -17.28 1.75 -9.16
C LYS A 219 -17.45 2.48 -7.81
N LEU A 220 -18.41 3.40 -7.65
CA LEU A 220 -18.61 4.04 -6.35
C LEU A 220 -19.09 3.03 -5.30
N GLU A 221 -19.93 2.08 -5.68
CA GLU A 221 -20.44 1.00 -4.84
C GLU A 221 -19.37 0.06 -4.27
N TYR A 222 -18.15 0.12 -4.79
CA TYR A 222 -17.00 -0.63 -4.26
C TYR A 222 -16.27 0.10 -3.14
N THR A 223 -16.71 1.30 -2.75
CA THR A 223 -16.05 2.14 -1.75
C THR A 223 -16.78 2.14 -0.42
N ALA A 224 -16.02 2.34 0.69
CA ALA A 224 -16.61 2.56 2.01
C ALA A 224 -17.55 3.77 2.06
N TYR A 225 -17.24 4.81 1.29
CA TYR A 225 -18.09 6.00 1.16
C TYR A 225 -19.51 5.66 0.73
N SER A 226 -19.66 4.79 -0.27
CA SER A 226 -20.98 4.41 -0.75
C SER A 226 -21.82 3.71 0.31
N ALA A 227 -21.24 2.79 1.06
CA ALA A 227 -21.95 2.12 2.16
C ALA A 227 -22.32 3.09 3.28
N ILE A 228 -21.37 3.93 3.71
CA ILE A 228 -21.52 4.80 4.88
C ILE A 228 -22.42 6.01 4.60
N VAL A 229 -22.26 6.65 3.45
CA VAL A 229 -22.97 7.90 3.11
C VAL A 229 -24.22 7.64 2.30
N ASN A 230 -24.14 6.76 1.30
CA ASN A 230 -25.28 6.46 0.41
C ASN A 230 -26.11 5.25 0.89
N ASN A 231 -25.72 4.57 1.95
CA ASN A 231 -26.36 3.40 2.51
C ASN A 231 -26.51 2.23 1.49
N THR A 232 -25.73 2.22 0.42
CA THR A 232 -25.81 1.21 -0.63
C THR A 232 -24.42 0.89 -1.17
N ALA A 233 -24.04 -0.37 -1.15
CA ALA A 233 -22.76 -0.82 -1.70
C ALA A 233 -22.79 -2.33 -2.02
N VAL A 234 -21.79 -2.81 -2.73
CA VAL A 234 -21.48 -4.23 -2.89
C VAL A 234 -20.58 -4.74 -1.75
N CYS A 235 -20.32 -6.04 -1.71
CA CYS A 235 -19.55 -6.69 -0.63
C CYS A 235 -18.23 -5.98 -0.27
N MET A 236 -17.47 -5.52 -1.26
CA MET A 236 -16.23 -4.78 -1.06
C MET A 236 -16.48 -3.47 -0.30
N GLY A 237 -17.41 -2.65 -0.77
CA GLY A 237 -17.72 -1.36 -0.14
C GLY A 237 -18.24 -1.52 1.29
N ILE A 238 -19.10 -2.52 1.53
CA ILE A 238 -19.61 -2.87 2.86
C ILE A 238 -18.45 -3.27 3.79
N SER A 239 -17.59 -4.20 3.33
CA SER A 239 -16.47 -4.68 4.15
C SER A 239 -15.46 -3.58 4.48
N LEU A 240 -15.18 -2.67 3.54
CA LEU A 240 -14.32 -1.49 3.79
C LEU A 240 -14.96 -0.52 4.80
N ALA A 241 -16.25 -0.33 4.72
CA ALA A 241 -17.00 0.52 5.65
C ALA A 241 -16.96 -0.04 7.08
N ILE A 242 -17.11 -1.36 7.22
CA ILE A 242 -16.97 -2.06 8.51
C ILE A 242 -15.58 -1.83 9.11
N CYS A 243 -14.51 -1.96 8.32
CA CYS A 243 -13.15 -1.66 8.78
C CYS A 243 -13.02 -0.20 9.28
N ALA A 244 -13.63 0.77 8.58
CA ALA A 244 -13.59 2.17 8.98
C ALA A 244 -14.31 2.41 10.31
N ILE A 245 -15.51 1.84 10.51
CA ILE A 245 -16.28 1.98 11.74
C ILE A 245 -15.57 1.29 12.91
N PHE A 246 -15.06 0.07 12.72
CA PHE A 246 -14.38 -0.67 13.79
C PHE A 246 -13.06 -0.02 14.19
N LYS A 247 -12.34 0.58 13.25
CA LYS A 247 -11.14 1.38 13.55
C LYS A 247 -11.48 2.53 14.49
N GLU A 248 -12.57 3.23 14.28
CA GLU A 248 -12.99 4.35 15.12
C GLU A 248 -13.52 3.88 16.49
N LEU A 249 -14.03 2.67 16.58
CA LEU A 249 -14.39 2.02 17.84
C LEU A 249 -13.19 1.47 18.61
N GLY A 250 -12.01 1.41 18.01
CA GLY A 250 -10.82 0.76 18.58
C GLY A 250 -10.86 -0.76 18.56
N ILE A 251 -11.76 -1.37 17.78
CA ILE A 251 -11.90 -2.81 17.64
C ILE A 251 -11.05 -3.29 16.45
N PRO A 252 -10.05 -4.18 16.65
CA PRO A 252 -9.26 -4.69 15.55
C PRO A 252 -10.14 -5.41 14.51
N CYS A 253 -10.02 -4.97 13.26
CA CYS A 253 -10.79 -5.52 12.14
C CYS A 253 -9.90 -5.64 10.91
N ARG A 254 -10.10 -6.71 10.15
CA ARG A 254 -9.39 -6.95 8.88
C ARG A 254 -10.38 -7.11 7.74
N TYR A 255 -10.07 -6.50 6.61
CA TYR A 255 -10.74 -6.77 5.35
C TYR A 255 -10.25 -8.12 4.83
N VAL A 256 -11.18 -8.95 4.41
CA VAL A 256 -10.90 -10.29 3.88
C VAL A 256 -11.48 -10.39 2.48
N ARG A 257 -10.74 -11.00 1.58
CA ARG A 257 -11.14 -11.26 0.22
C ARG A 257 -10.92 -12.71 -0.17
N GLY A 258 -11.83 -13.24 -0.94
CA GLY A 258 -11.74 -14.61 -1.41
C GLY A 258 -12.84 -14.95 -2.42
N ASN A 259 -13.10 -16.23 -2.56
CA ASN A 259 -14.19 -16.75 -3.37
C ASN A 259 -15.27 -17.34 -2.47
N ARG A 260 -16.51 -17.12 -2.84
CA ARG A 260 -17.69 -17.74 -2.28
C ARG A 260 -18.49 -18.39 -3.40
N ASN A 261 -18.66 -19.71 -3.34
CA ASN A 261 -19.35 -20.48 -4.39
C ASN A 261 -18.83 -20.21 -5.82
N GLY A 262 -17.50 -19.96 -5.96
CA GLY A 262 -16.87 -19.67 -7.23
C GLY A 262 -16.90 -18.20 -7.66
N GLU A 263 -17.54 -17.31 -6.91
CA GLU A 263 -17.58 -15.88 -7.18
C GLU A 263 -16.71 -15.10 -6.19
N GLY A 264 -16.08 -14.01 -6.68
CA GLY A 264 -15.30 -13.11 -5.85
C GLY A 264 -16.18 -12.45 -4.77
N HIS A 265 -15.74 -12.53 -3.51
CA HIS A 265 -16.47 -12.00 -2.37
C HIS A 265 -15.54 -11.34 -1.37
N ALA A 266 -16.08 -10.40 -0.58
CA ALA A 266 -15.37 -9.71 0.48
C ALA A 266 -16.20 -9.75 1.77
N TRP A 267 -15.49 -9.96 2.91
CA TRP A 267 -16.05 -9.98 4.26
C TRP A 267 -15.02 -9.45 5.26
N ASN A 268 -15.23 -9.65 6.56
CA ASN A 268 -14.33 -9.15 7.58
C ASN A 268 -13.93 -10.23 8.58
N MET A 269 -12.80 -10.00 9.25
CA MET A 269 -12.45 -10.62 10.52
C MET A 269 -12.41 -9.54 11.60
N VAL A 270 -12.95 -9.84 12.76
CA VAL A 270 -12.98 -8.96 13.92
C VAL A 270 -12.36 -9.66 15.13
N PHE A 271 -11.56 -8.93 15.91
CA PHE A 271 -10.98 -9.44 17.14
C PHE A 271 -11.84 -9.03 18.33
N VAL A 272 -12.56 -9.97 18.89
CA VAL A 272 -13.42 -9.80 20.09
C VAL A 272 -13.30 -11.03 20.98
N LEU A 273 -13.59 -10.88 22.26
CA LEU A 273 -13.56 -12.00 23.23
C LEU A 273 -12.23 -12.79 23.24
N GLY A 274 -11.12 -12.13 22.95
CA GLY A 274 -9.79 -12.74 22.91
C GLY A 274 -9.46 -13.57 21.68
N GLY A 275 -10.28 -13.52 20.61
CA GLY A 275 -10.06 -14.27 19.39
C GLY A 275 -10.51 -13.54 18.11
N TRP A 276 -10.06 -14.05 16.95
CA TRP A 276 -10.51 -13.58 15.65
C TRP A 276 -11.72 -14.38 15.18
N PHE A 277 -12.75 -13.68 14.69
CA PHE A 277 -13.96 -14.25 14.13
C PHE A 277 -14.21 -13.69 12.74
N TYR A 278 -14.74 -14.53 11.86
CA TYR A 278 -15.29 -14.05 10.59
C TYR A 278 -16.69 -13.48 10.79
N ILE A 279 -16.96 -12.38 10.14
CA ILE A 279 -18.28 -11.78 10.02
C ILE A 279 -18.54 -11.43 8.56
N ASP A 280 -19.74 -11.71 8.07
CA ASP A 280 -20.18 -11.33 6.73
C ASP A 280 -21.39 -10.42 6.80
N VAL A 281 -21.13 -9.12 6.84
CA VAL A 281 -22.18 -8.11 6.96
C VAL A 281 -22.99 -8.01 5.68
N THR A 282 -22.42 -8.35 4.53
CA THR A 282 -23.17 -8.41 3.26
C THR A 282 -24.27 -9.45 3.34
N ASP A 283 -23.97 -10.64 3.82
CA ASP A 283 -24.96 -11.70 3.99
C ASP A 283 -26.00 -11.35 5.05
N ALA A 284 -25.55 -10.76 6.16
CA ALA A 284 -26.46 -10.28 7.20
C ALA A 284 -27.49 -9.28 6.64
N ILE A 285 -27.05 -8.32 5.81
CA ILE A 285 -27.91 -7.34 5.14
C ILE A 285 -28.89 -8.03 4.18
N CYS A 286 -28.41 -8.95 3.33
CA CYS A 286 -29.24 -9.67 2.36
C CYS A 286 -30.32 -10.52 3.02
N ARG A 287 -30.00 -11.11 4.20
CA ARG A 287 -30.92 -11.93 4.98
C ARG A 287 -31.80 -11.15 5.96
N LYS A 288 -31.46 -9.88 6.18
CA LYS A 288 -32.06 -9.04 7.24
C LYS A 288 -31.94 -9.69 8.62
N ASP A 289 -30.82 -10.38 8.85
CA ASP A 289 -30.54 -11.07 10.10
C ASP A 289 -29.10 -10.71 10.56
N PRO A 290 -28.94 -9.90 11.64
CA PRO A 290 -27.63 -9.48 12.11
C PRO A 290 -26.81 -10.62 12.72
N PHE A 291 -27.40 -11.79 13.00
CA PHE A 291 -26.69 -12.98 13.45
C PHE A 291 -26.24 -13.88 12.31
N PHE A 292 -26.73 -13.65 11.11
CA PHE A 292 -26.33 -14.47 9.98
C PHE A 292 -24.86 -14.28 9.66
N HIS A 293 -24.08 -15.36 9.71
CA HIS A 293 -22.63 -15.35 9.57
C HIS A 293 -21.90 -14.42 10.57
N TRP A 294 -22.46 -14.24 11.75
CA TRP A 294 -21.81 -13.57 12.86
C TRP A 294 -20.95 -14.56 13.64
N GLY A 295 -19.68 -14.19 13.87
CA GLY A 295 -18.80 -14.95 14.73
C GLY A 295 -18.42 -16.33 14.20
N MET A 296 -18.34 -16.50 12.89
CA MET A 296 -17.90 -17.76 12.29
C MET A 296 -16.43 -18.05 12.62
N THR A 297 -16.14 -19.29 12.97
CA THR A 297 -14.79 -19.78 13.24
C THR A 297 -14.19 -20.53 12.03
N THR A 298 -15.03 -20.96 11.11
CA THR A 298 -14.67 -21.70 9.90
C THR A 298 -15.34 -21.10 8.66
N LEU A 299 -14.71 -21.28 7.51
CA LEU A 299 -15.20 -20.86 6.21
C LEU A 299 -15.68 -22.10 5.44
N GLN A 300 -16.91 -22.52 5.63
CA GLN A 300 -17.44 -23.75 4.99
C GLN A 300 -17.70 -23.57 3.48
N ASP A 301 -18.10 -22.38 3.06
CA ASP A 301 -18.47 -22.05 1.68
C ASP A 301 -17.53 -21.02 1.00
N ARG A 302 -16.36 -20.78 1.61
CA ARG A 302 -15.41 -19.73 1.17
C ARG A 302 -13.98 -20.22 1.13
N THR A 303 -13.23 -19.70 0.16
CA THR A 303 -11.78 -19.86 0.04
C THR A 303 -11.10 -18.51 0.15
N LEU A 304 -10.07 -18.40 0.97
CA LEU A 304 -9.25 -17.19 1.07
C LEU A 304 -8.36 -17.06 -0.17
N VAL A 305 -8.27 -15.87 -0.75
CA VAL A 305 -7.31 -15.53 -1.80
C VAL A 305 -6.01 -14.97 -1.20
N GLU A 306 -6.09 -14.25 -0.09
CA GLU A 306 -4.91 -13.82 0.67
C GLU A 306 -4.66 -14.80 1.83
N ALA A 307 -3.48 -15.43 1.82
CA ALA A 307 -2.99 -16.15 2.96
C ALA A 307 -2.58 -15.14 4.04
N PHE A 308 -3.36 -15.04 5.12
CA PHE A 308 -2.86 -14.42 6.33
C PHE A 308 -1.78 -15.31 6.92
N SER A 309 -0.57 -14.75 7.14
CA SER A 309 0.59 -15.49 7.64
C SER A 309 0.46 -16.01 9.07
N GLU A 310 -0.65 -15.74 9.75
CA GLU A 310 -0.93 -16.22 11.10
C GLU A 310 -2.12 -17.16 11.08
N SER A 311 -1.96 -18.35 11.62
CA SER A 311 -3.08 -19.26 11.86
C SER A 311 -4.00 -18.63 12.90
N LEU A 312 -5.13 -18.13 12.43
CA LEU A 312 -6.12 -17.52 13.28
C LEU A 312 -7.02 -18.64 13.82
N THR A 313 -6.68 -19.15 14.99
CA THR A 313 -7.55 -20.09 15.73
C THR A 313 -8.46 -19.29 16.64
N CYS A 314 -9.76 -19.56 16.55
CA CYS A 314 -10.72 -19.05 17.50
C CYS A 314 -11.12 -20.14 18.52
N ASN A 315 -11.12 -19.77 19.79
CA ASN A 315 -11.45 -20.69 20.90
C ASN A 315 -12.91 -20.59 21.37
N CYS A 316 -13.72 -19.72 20.72
CA CYS A 316 -15.10 -19.50 21.13
C CYS A 316 -16.08 -19.91 20.01
N SER A 317 -17.21 -20.53 20.36
CA SER A 317 -18.25 -20.86 19.39
C SER A 317 -19.20 -19.69 19.13
N PRO A 318 -19.85 -19.62 17.96
CA PRO A 318 -20.91 -18.65 17.70
C PRO A 318 -22.06 -18.71 18.71
N GLU A 319 -22.36 -19.88 19.26
CA GLU A 319 -23.38 -20.09 20.29
C GLU A 319 -23.01 -19.35 21.57
N PHE A 320 -21.73 -19.29 21.94
CA PHE A 320 -21.26 -18.55 23.10
C PHE A 320 -21.59 -17.06 23.00
N ILE A 321 -21.42 -16.48 21.81
CA ILE A 321 -21.80 -15.08 21.56
C ILE A 321 -23.32 -14.90 21.63
N LYS A 322 -24.07 -15.79 20.96
CA LYS A 322 -25.54 -15.74 20.96
C LYS A 322 -26.15 -15.87 22.35
N SER A 323 -25.52 -16.64 23.24
CA SER A 323 -25.99 -16.80 24.62
C SER A 323 -25.79 -15.59 25.52
N ARG A 324 -24.99 -14.57 25.05
CA ARG A 324 -24.67 -13.35 25.81
C ARG A 324 -25.37 -12.10 25.33
N ILE A 325 -26.11 -12.19 24.24
CA ILE A 325 -26.96 -11.15 23.68
C ILE A 325 -28.39 -11.36 24.16
#